data_aae3d94814838b3cb2ecc445d7cdbcb4
#
_entry.id   aae3d94814838b3cb2ecc445d7cdbcb4
#
_cell.length_a   1.000
_cell.length_b   1.000
_cell.length_c   1.000
_cell.angle_alpha   90.00
_cell.angle_beta   90.00
_cell.angle_gamma   90.00
#
_symmetry.space_group_name_H-M   'P 1'
#
loop_
_entity.id
_entity.type
_entity.pdbx_description
1 polymer ?
#
loop_
_entity_poly.entity_id
_entity_poly.type
_entity_poly.pdbx_seq_one_letter_code
_entity_poly.pdbx_strand_id
1 'polypeptide(L)'
;MARTTLDMQLQIINTKINELGTLVDETLGQALEAVRTGDQALAGLVIAADSNINDVRTLVEKQTFDSLTLQQPLGGRDLRFLASAPSITADLSRTGDNAVGIAKLLVRMAPLRTDGLSSSQVPTASTAQAPKKAAPTLSEASIVAEILNLGHDARQVLQGTMRAFATNNAAAARNIWQDDDVVDVRYHMVRHDLMTMMTGIHAIPALEQDERILQRMTYWLWIAHNLERVGDHCTNVCERIVFILEGDRTINPAKEI
;
A
#
# COMPACT_ATOMS: atom_id res chain seq x y z
N MET A 1 -38.31 -9.56 14.84
CA MET A 1 -38.03 -8.11 14.63
C MET A 1 -36.61 -7.72 15.05
N ALA A 2 -36.14 -7.99 16.27
CA ALA A 2 -34.78 -7.58 16.69
C ALA A 2 -33.67 -8.19 15.82
N ARG A 3 -33.76 -9.47 15.43
CA ARG A 3 -32.76 -10.12 14.54
C ARG A 3 -32.72 -9.49 13.16
N THR A 4 -33.83 -9.17 12.56
CA THR A 4 -33.91 -8.52 11.24
C THR A 4 -33.26 -7.14 11.23
N THR A 5 -33.38 -6.39 12.33
CA THR A 5 -32.72 -5.07 12.48
C THR A 5 -31.20 -5.22 12.58
N LEU A 6 -30.73 -6.20 13.36
CA LEU A 6 -29.29 -6.48 13.46
C LEU A 6 -28.71 -6.90 12.10
N ASP A 7 -29.37 -7.84 11.40
CA ASP A 7 -28.91 -8.31 10.09
C ASP A 7 -28.81 -7.15 9.09
N MET A 8 -29.77 -6.21 9.11
CA MET A 8 -29.71 -5.00 8.28
C MET A 8 -28.53 -4.11 8.66
N GLN A 9 -28.24 -3.88 9.94
CA GLN A 9 -27.12 -3.06 10.39
C GLN A 9 -25.77 -3.70 10.02
N LEU A 10 -25.62 -5.02 10.20
CA LEU A 10 -24.43 -5.75 9.80
C LEU A 10 -24.18 -5.64 8.29
N GLN A 11 -25.27 -5.73 7.50
CA GLN A 11 -25.18 -5.56 6.04
C GLN A 11 -24.75 -4.13 5.65
N ILE A 12 -25.28 -3.10 6.32
CA ILE A 12 -24.87 -1.70 6.06
C ILE A 12 -23.36 -1.53 6.36
N ILE A 13 -22.90 -2.00 7.52
CA ILE A 13 -21.48 -1.92 7.89
C ILE A 13 -20.61 -2.66 6.87
N ASN A 14 -21.00 -3.88 6.47
CA ASN A 14 -20.28 -4.66 5.47
C ASN A 14 -20.20 -3.92 4.12
N THR A 15 -21.32 -3.35 3.66
CA THR A 15 -21.35 -2.55 2.42
C THR A 15 -20.41 -1.35 2.51
N LYS A 16 -20.40 -0.63 3.65
CA LYS A 16 -19.50 0.53 3.84
C LYS A 16 -18.02 0.15 3.88
N ILE A 17 -17.67 -1.00 4.45
CA ILE A 17 -16.29 -1.50 4.40
C ILE A 17 -15.88 -1.83 2.95
N ASN A 18 -16.75 -2.44 2.15
CA ASN A 18 -16.48 -2.71 0.74
C ASN A 18 -16.37 -1.42 -0.09
N GLU A 19 -17.23 -0.41 0.17
CA GLU A 19 -17.12 0.91 -0.46
C GLU A 19 -15.77 1.58 -0.11
N LEU A 20 -15.34 1.50 1.15
CA LEU A 20 -14.04 2.01 1.57
C LEU A 20 -12.89 1.30 0.85
N GLY A 21 -12.95 -0.03 0.74
CA GLY A 21 -11.94 -0.80 0.01
C GLY A 21 -11.84 -0.40 -1.47
N THR A 22 -12.99 -0.17 -2.13
CA THR A 22 -13.04 0.31 -3.51
C THR A 22 -12.42 1.71 -3.64
N LEU A 23 -12.79 2.64 -2.76
CA LEU A 23 -12.26 4.00 -2.75
C LEU A 23 -10.74 4.02 -2.55
N VAL A 24 -10.22 3.17 -1.65
CA VAL A 24 -8.78 3.04 -1.40
C VAL A 24 -8.05 2.44 -2.61
N ASP A 25 -8.61 1.40 -3.27
CA ASP A 25 -8.03 0.83 -4.50
C ASP A 25 -7.97 1.85 -5.64
N GLU A 26 -9.04 2.62 -5.84
CA GLU A 26 -9.08 3.69 -6.84
C GLU A 26 -8.03 4.79 -6.53
N THR A 27 -7.95 5.20 -5.26
CA THR A 27 -6.98 6.21 -4.81
C THR A 27 -5.54 5.74 -5.02
N LEU A 28 -5.23 4.48 -4.68
CA LEU A 28 -3.91 3.88 -4.92
C LEU A 28 -3.61 3.77 -6.41
N GLY A 29 -4.60 3.33 -7.22
CA GLY A 29 -4.45 3.27 -8.68
C GLY A 29 -4.14 4.64 -9.30
N GLN A 30 -4.82 5.69 -8.86
CA GLN A 30 -4.57 7.08 -9.30
C GLN A 30 -3.20 7.59 -8.84
N ALA A 31 -2.76 7.24 -7.62
CA ALA A 31 -1.43 7.59 -7.13
C ALA A 31 -0.33 6.96 -7.98
N LEU A 32 -0.45 5.68 -8.34
CA LEU A 32 0.48 4.99 -9.23
C LEU A 32 0.49 5.57 -10.64
N GLU A 33 -0.68 5.93 -11.16
CA GLU A 33 -0.78 6.60 -12.47
C GLU A 33 -0.13 7.99 -12.45
N ALA A 34 -0.33 8.76 -11.38
CA ALA A 34 0.36 10.04 -11.19
C ALA A 34 1.89 9.86 -11.13
N VAL A 35 2.39 8.81 -10.47
CA VAL A 35 3.83 8.46 -10.48
C VAL A 35 4.32 8.13 -11.89
N ARG A 36 3.56 7.31 -12.62
CA ARG A 36 3.92 6.88 -13.98
C ARG A 36 3.99 8.03 -14.97
N THR A 37 3.07 9.00 -14.86
CA THR A 37 2.94 10.12 -15.81
C THR A 37 3.63 11.40 -15.33
N GLY A 38 3.94 11.52 -14.05
CA GLY A 38 4.40 12.76 -13.42
C GLY A 38 3.29 13.82 -13.31
N ASP A 39 2.00 13.42 -13.36
CA ASP A 39 0.85 14.31 -13.38
C ASP A 39 0.57 14.90 -11.98
N GLN A 40 0.86 16.19 -11.82
CA GLN A 40 0.67 16.93 -10.59
C GLN A 40 -0.82 17.20 -10.28
N ALA A 41 -1.66 17.35 -11.33
CA ALA A 41 -3.08 17.57 -11.15
C ALA A 41 -3.76 16.31 -10.61
N LEU A 42 -3.40 15.15 -11.16
CA LEU A 42 -3.87 13.85 -10.68
C LEU A 42 -3.40 13.60 -9.22
N ALA A 43 -2.14 13.92 -8.90
CA ALA A 43 -1.65 13.85 -7.53
C ALA A 43 -2.46 14.74 -6.57
N GLY A 44 -2.87 15.92 -7.01
CA GLY A 44 -3.77 16.81 -6.26
C GLY A 44 -5.14 16.18 -5.98
N LEU A 45 -5.72 15.47 -6.94
CA LEU A 45 -6.97 14.72 -6.75
C LEU A 45 -6.83 13.59 -5.74
N VAL A 46 -5.74 12.83 -5.80
CA VAL A 46 -5.43 11.79 -4.81
C VAL A 46 -5.34 12.38 -3.39
N ILE A 47 -4.67 13.52 -3.24
CA ILE A 47 -4.56 14.20 -1.93
C ILE A 47 -5.94 14.63 -1.42
N ALA A 48 -6.83 15.09 -2.29
CA ALA A 48 -8.18 15.50 -1.91
C ALA A 48 -9.09 14.32 -1.51
N ALA A 49 -8.81 13.10 -1.96
CA ALA A 49 -9.59 11.90 -1.62
C ALA A 49 -9.49 11.49 -0.13
N ASP A 50 -8.47 11.98 0.59
CA ASP A 50 -8.21 11.69 2.00
C ASP A 50 -9.43 11.94 2.91
N SER A 51 -10.12 13.06 2.71
CA SER A 51 -11.31 13.40 3.51
C SER A 51 -12.43 12.38 3.33
N ASN A 52 -12.67 11.90 2.12
CA ASN A 52 -13.74 10.92 1.84
C ASN A 52 -13.44 9.57 2.50
N ILE A 53 -12.18 9.13 2.50
CA ILE A 53 -11.73 7.91 3.18
C ILE A 53 -12.01 8.00 4.68
N ASN A 54 -11.65 9.11 5.31
CA ASN A 54 -11.85 9.36 6.73
C ASN A 54 -13.33 9.48 7.11
N ASP A 55 -14.17 10.05 6.24
CA ASP A 55 -15.61 10.15 6.45
C ASP A 55 -16.28 8.76 6.49
N VAL A 56 -15.93 7.89 5.53
CA VAL A 56 -16.47 6.51 5.50
C VAL A 56 -16.00 5.74 6.73
N ARG A 57 -14.72 5.84 7.12
CA ARG A 57 -14.19 5.23 8.34
C ARG A 57 -14.98 5.66 9.57
N THR A 58 -15.17 6.96 9.77
CA THR A 58 -15.89 7.52 10.91
C THR A 58 -17.34 7.04 10.97
N LEU A 59 -17.99 6.92 9.80
CA LEU A 59 -19.35 6.39 9.70
C LEU A 59 -19.42 4.93 10.14
N VAL A 60 -18.48 4.08 9.70
CA VAL A 60 -18.42 2.65 10.10
C VAL A 60 -18.16 2.52 11.60
N GLU A 61 -17.24 3.29 12.16
CA GLU A 61 -16.95 3.30 13.60
C GLU A 61 -18.23 3.62 14.39
N LYS A 62 -18.95 4.69 14.02
CA LYS A 62 -20.21 5.08 14.68
C LYS A 62 -21.27 3.98 14.58
N GLN A 63 -21.53 3.46 13.39
CA GLN A 63 -22.54 2.41 13.18
C GLN A 63 -22.22 1.13 13.95
N THR A 64 -20.91 0.80 14.06
CA THR A 64 -20.46 -0.35 14.85
C THR A 64 -20.76 -0.16 16.34
N PHE A 65 -20.44 1.02 16.90
CA PHE A 65 -20.74 1.35 18.30
C PHE A 65 -22.25 1.33 18.58
N ASP A 66 -23.05 1.91 17.70
CA ASP A 66 -24.51 1.90 17.82
C ASP A 66 -25.04 0.46 17.82
N SER A 67 -24.53 -0.41 16.94
CA SER A 67 -24.94 -1.82 16.87
C SER A 67 -24.56 -2.60 18.12
N LEU A 68 -23.34 -2.41 18.66
CA LEU A 68 -22.89 -3.05 19.90
C LEU A 68 -23.71 -2.64 21.12
N THR A 69 -24.20 -1.39 21.14
CA THR A 69 -24.95 -0.84 22.27
C THR A 69 -26.42 -1.25 22.26
N LEU A 70 -27.02 -1.28 21.07
CA LEU A 70 -28.48 -1.41 20.92
C LEU A 70 -28.94 -2.84 20.63
N GLN A 71 -28.05 -3.72 20.18
CA GLN A 71 -28.38 -5.04 19.65
C GLN A 71 -27.81 -6.17 20.52
N GLN A 72 -28.51 -6.53 21.57
CA GLN A 72 -28.10 -7.67 22.43
C GLN A 72 -29.23 -8.67 22.57
N PRO A 73 -28.94 -9.99 22.68
CA PRO A 73 -27.62 -10.63 22.65
C PRO A 73 -27.06 -10.80 21.24
N LEU A 74 -25.73 -10.69 21.08
CA LEU A 74 -25.00 -10.88 19.83
C LEU A 74 -24.51 -12.33 19.69
N GLY A 75 -24.68 -12.94 18.53
CA GLY A 75 -24.07 -14.23 18.20
C GLY A 75 -22.56 -14.12 18.03
N GLY A 76 -21.82 -15.24 18.22
CA GLY A 76 -20.36 -15.22 18.22
C GLY A 76 -19.72 -14.62 16.96
N ARG A 77 -20.23 -14.96 15.77
CA ARG A 77 -19.74 -14.39 14.49
C ARG A 77 -20.10 -12.90 14.35
N ASP A 78 -21.31 -12.51 14.71
CA ASP A 78 -21.75 -11.12 14.61
C ASP A 78 -20.93 -10.22 15.54
N LEU A 79 -20.68 -10.71 16.78
CA LEU A 79 -19.81 -10.01 17.72
C LEU A 79 -18.37 -9.87 17.20
N ARG A 80 -17.79 -10.95 16.62
CA ARG A 80 -16.44 -10.90 16.04
C ARG A 80 -16.38 -9.93 14.85
N PHE A 81 -17.42 -9.90 14.00
CA PHE A 81 -17.52 -8.96 12.89
C PHE A 81 -17.54 -7.51 13.42
N LEU A 82 -18.46 -7.17 14.34
CA LEU A 82 -18.55 -5.83 14.92
C LEU A 82 -17.26 -5.44 15.65
N ALA A 83 -16.62 -6.35 16.38
CA ALA A 83 -15.35 -6.10 17.05
C ALA A 83 -14.17 -5.88 16.07
N SER A 84 -14.24 -6.44 14.87
CA SER A 84 -13.19 -6.34 13.86
C SER A 84 -13.39 -5.17 12.88
N ALA A 85 -14.63 -4.73 12.64
CA ALA A 85 -14.97 -3.70 11.68
C ALA A 85 -14.16 -2.39 11.86
N PRO A 86 -14.00 -1.82 13.08
CA PRO A 86 -13.16 -0.63 13.28
C PRO A 86 -11.68 -0.87 12.95
N SER A 87 -11.15 -2.07 13.24
CA SER A 87 -9.76 -2.39 12.91
C SER A 87 -9.56 -2.52 11.40
N ILE A 88 -10.47 -3.20 10.70
CA ILE A 88 -10.45 -3.32 9.23
C ILE A 88 -10.50 -1.94 8.58
N THR A 89 -11.42 -1.07 9.00
CA THR A 89 -11.52 0.28 8.43
C THR A 89 -10.33 1.16 8.78
N ALA A 90 -9.71 0.97 9.95
CA ALA A 90 -8.48 1.67 10.31
C ALA A 90 -7.31 1.26 9.39
N ASP A 91 -7.14 -0.04 9.10
CA ASP A 91 -6.07 -0.51 8.21
C ASP A 91 -6.33 -0.09 6.75
N LEU A 92 -7.59 -0.13 6.26
CA LEU A 92 -7.94 0.42 4.95
C LEU A 92 -7.70 1.93 4.86
N SER A 93 -8.05 2.70 5.90
CA SER A 93 -7.77 4.14 5.95
C SER A 93 -6.26 4.42 5.88
N ARG A 94 -5.42 3.66 6.62
CA ARG A 94 -3.97 3.78 6.55
C ARG A 94 -3.41 3.42 5.17
N THR A 95 -4.02 2.44 4.49
CA THR A 95 -3.70 2.14 3.09
C THR A 95 -3.99 3.36 2.20
N GLY A 96 -5.10 4.04 2.41
CA GLY A 96 -5.43 5.31 1.76
C GLY A 96 -4.40 6.42 2.09
N ASP A 97 -4.03 6.56 3.36
CA ASP A 97 -2.98 7.51 3.80
C ASP A 97 -1.64 7.27 3.09
N ASN A 98 -1.28 5.99 2.85
CA ASN A 98 -0.07 5.64 2.10
C ASN A 98 -0.18 6.08 0.62
N ALA A 99 -1.33 5.89 -0.03
CA ALA A 99 -1.58 6.38 -1.39
C ALA A 99 -1.50 7.91 -1.48
N VAL A 100 -2.10 8.61 -0.52
CA VAL A 100 -2.00 10.08 -0.38
C VAL A 100 -0.56 10.52 -0.11
N GLY A 101 0.18 9.75 0.70
CA GLY A 101 1.61 9.96 0.96
C GLY A 101 2.45 9.92 -0.31
N ILE A 102 2.20 8.93 -1.18
CA ILE A 102 2.84 8.81 -2.50
C ILE A 102 2.59 10.07 -3.34
N ALA A 103 1.34 10.52 -3.44
CA ALA A 103 0.97 11.70 -4.20
C ALA A 103 1.64 12.99 -3.64
N LYS A 104 1.67 13.16 -2.31
CA LYS A 104 2.37 14.27 -1.66
C LYS A 104 3.87 14.29 -1.95
N LEU A 105 4.51 13.11 -2.00
CA LEU A 105 5.93 12.98 -2.35
C LEU A 105 6.17 13.36 -3.81
N LEU A 106 5.29 12.92 -4.72
CA LEU A 106 5.37 13.30 -6.14
C LEU A 106 5.28 14.81 -6.34
N VAL A 107 4.36 15.49 -5.63
CA VAL A 107 4.24 16.96 -5.66
C VAL A 107 5.53 17.62 -5.17
N ARG A 108 6.14 17.11 -4.10
CA ARG A 108 7.41 17.64 -3.56
C ARG A 108 8.60 17.40 -4.50
N MET A 109 8.55 16.35 -5.32
CA MET A 109 9.60 16.08 -6.32
C MET A 109 9.54 16.99 -7.53
N ALA A 110 8.40 17.58 -7.86
CA ALA A 110 8.22 18.38 -9.06
C ALA A 110 9.29 19.48 -9.24
N PRO A 111 9.62 20.32 -8.21
CA PRO A 111 10.64 21.36 -8.33
C PRO A 111 12.08 20.82 -8.41
N LEU A 112 12.28 19.54 -8.12
CA LEU A 112 13.61 18.90 -8.10
C LEU A 112 13.96 18.25 -9.47
N ARG A 113 13.12 18.40 -10.49
CA ARG A 113 13.40 17.92 -11.85
C ARG A 113 14.56 18.74 -12.41
N THR A 114 15.66 18.06 -12.71
CA THR A 114 16.79 18.65 -13.46
C THR A 114 16.62 18.31 -14.93
N ASP A 115 16.39 19.32 -15.76
CA ASP A 115 16.26 19.19 -17.21
C ASP A 115 17.61 18.77 -17.83
N GLY A 116 18.04 17.56 -17.61
CA GLY A 116 19.33 17.08 -18.13
C GLY A 116 19.80 15.72 -17.61
N LEU A 117 19.21 15.21 -16.54
CA LEU A 117 19.61 13.92 -15.96
C LEU A 117 18.91 12.69 -16.57
N SER A 118 18.10 12.88 -17.61
CA SER A 118 17.41 11.78 -18.32
C SER A 118 18.35 10.74 -18.96
N SER A 119 19.67 10.98 -19.00
CA SER A 119 20.64 10.10 -19.64
C SER A 119 21.93 9.89 -18.85
N SER A 120 22.03 10.34 -17.58
CA SER A 120 23.22 10.07 -16.77
C SER A 120 23.24 8.60 -16.35
N GLN A 121 23.83 7.78 -17.21
CA GLN A 121 24.29 6.44 -16.87
C GLN A 121 25.33 6.58 -15.77
N VAL A 122 25.07 6.10 -14.58
CA VAL A 122 26.10 5.92 -13.56
C VAL A 122 27.02 4.79 -14.05
N PRO A 123 28.29 5.05 -14.40
CA PRO A 123 29.21 3.98 -14.77
C PRO A 123 29.47 3.15 -13.50
N THR A 124 29.03 1.90 -13.49
CA THR A 124 29.61 0.95 -12.53
C THR A 124 31.10 0.83 -12.82
N ALA A 125 31.93 1.16 -11.85
CA ALA A 125 33.38 1.01 -11.96
C ALA A 125 33.71 -0.47 -12.19
N SER A 126 33.91 -0.84 -13.47
CA SER A 126 34.40 -2.14 -13.87
C SER A 126 35.80 -1.93 -14.46
N THR A 127 36.78 -2.43 -13.73
CA THR A 127 38.13 -2.74 -14.25
C THR A 127 38.01 -3.59 -15.52
N ALA A 128 38.77 -3.18 -16.53
CA ALA A 128 38.85 -3.78 -17.86
C ALA A 128 38.93 -5.31 -17.84
N GLN A 129 38.00 -5.95 -18.57
CA GLN A 129 38.26 -7.08 -19.50
C GLN A 129 36.95 -7.70 -20.02
N ALA A 130 36.81 -7.71 -21.36
CA ALA A 130 35.98 -8.55 -22.23
C ALA A 130 34.45 -8.34 -22.23
N PRO A 131 33.75 -8.45 -23.39
CA PRO A 131 32.36 -8.14 -23.58
C PRO A 131 31.48 -9.28 -23.04
N LYS A 132 31.12 -9.22 -21.79
CA LYS A 132 29.96 -9.97 -21.26
C LYS A 132 28.75 -9.05 -21.33
N LYS A 133 27.59 -9.62 -21.74
CA LYS A 133 26.23 -9.01 -21.71
C LYS A 133 26.16 -7.81 -20.77
N ALA A 134 25.92 -6.63 -21.34
CA ALA A 134 25.83 -5.40 -20.55
C ALA A 134 24.96 -5.63 -19.33
N ALA A 135 25.52 -5.48 -18.14
CA ALA A 135 24.74 -5.43 -16.91
C ALA A 135 23.72 -4.29 -17.05
N PRO A 136 22.47 -4.44 -16.60
CA PRO A 136 21.47 -3.38 -16.68
C PRO A 136 22.05 -2.16 -15.95
N THR A 137 22.22 -1.07 -16.69
CA THR A 137 22.67 0.21 -16.13
C THR A 137 21.57 0.73 -15.23
N LEU A 138 21.86 0.83 -13.94
CA LEU A 138 20.93 1.37 -12.96
C LEU A 138 20.64 2.84 -13.31
N SER A 139 19.39 3.17 -13.55
CA SER A 139 18.93 4.52 -13.88
C SER A 139 17.69 4.88 -13.06
N GLU A 140 17.42 6.17 -12.89
CA GLU A 140 16.17 6.59 -12.22
C GLU A 140 14.94 5.99 -12.91
N ALA A 141 14.94 5.93 -14.24
CA ALA A 141 13.83 5.34 -15.00
C ALA A 141 13.62 3.84 -14.69
N SER A 142 14.71 3.07 -14.53
CA SER A 142 14.61 1.66 -14.14
C SER A 142 14.08 1.49 -12.72
N ILE A 143 14.48 2.36 -11.80
CA ILE A 143 13.97 2.36 -10.43
C ILE A 143 12.48 2.71 -10.39
N VAL A 144 12.04 3.72 -11.13
CA VAL A 144 10.62 4.09 -11.23
C VAL A 144 9.79 2.93 -11.80
N ALA A 145 10.31 2.21 -12.80
CA ALA A 145 9.65 1.03 -13.34
C ALA A 145 9.47 -0.07 -12.26
N GLU A 146 10.50 -0.33 -11.44
CA GLU A 146 10.42 -1.30 -10.35
C GLU A 146 9.49 -0.83 -9.22
N ILE A 147 9.44 0.47 -8.91
CA ILE A 147 8.46 1.05 -7.97
C ILE A 147 7.02 0.87 -8.49
N LEU A 148 6.79 1.03 -9.79
CA LEU A 148 5.47 0.79 -10.38
C LEU A 148 5.09 -0.71 -10.34
N ASN A 149 6.05 -1.61 -10.54
CA ASN A 149 5.85 -3.05 -10.37
C ASN A 149 5.49 -3.39 -8.91
N LEU A 150 6.22 -2.81 -7.94
CA LEU A 150 5.90 -2.92 -6.51
C LEU A 150 4.49 -2.42 -6.20
N GLY A 151 4.11 -1.26 -6.77
CA GLY A 151 2.77 -0.70 -6.64
C GLY A 151 1.69 -1.60 -7.23
N HIS A 152 1.97 -2.26 -8.35
CA HIS A 152 1.06 -3.22 -8.95
C HIS A 152 0.85 -4.44 -8.03
N ASP A 153 1.92 -5.01 -7.48
CA ASP A 153 1.84 -6.15 -6.55
C ASP A 153 1.06 -5.75 -5.29
N ALA A 154 1.37 -4.62 -4.65
CA ALA A 154 0.66 -4.13 -3.48
C ALA A 154 -0.85 -3.92 -3.76
N ARG A 155 -1.20 -3.39 -4.94
CA ARG A 155 -2.60 -3.22 -5.35
C ARG A 155 -3.29 -4.57 -5.59
N GLN A 156 -2.61 -5.57 -6.13
CA GLN A 156 -3.16 -6.92 -6.28
C GLN A 156 -3.46 -7.56 -4.91
N VAL A 157 -2.58 -7.38 -3.93
CA VAL A 157 -2.79 -7.83 -2.54
C VAL A 157 -4.02 -7.14 -1.95
N LEU A 158 -4.18 -5.83 -2.09
CA LEU A 158 -5.36 -5.08 -1.63
C LEU A 158 -6.65 -5.62 -2.28
N GLN A 159 -6.68 -5.77 -3.59
CA GLN A 159 -7.83 -6.28 -4.32
C GLN A 159 -8.17 -7.72 -3.92
N GLY A 160 -7.16 -8.55 -3.70
CA GLY A 160 -7.31 -9.91 -3.21
C GLY A 160 -7.95 -9.93 -1.81
N THR A 161 -7.43 -9.11 -0.90
CA THR A 161 -7.93 -8.94 0.47
C THR A 161 -9.40 -8.53 0.48
N MET A 162 -9.77 -7.54 -0.32
CA MET A 162 -11.15 -7.08 -0.41
C MET A 162 -12.08 -8.13 -1.04
N ARG A 163 -11.61 -8.91 -2.01
CA ARG A 163 -12.38 -10.07 -2.53
C ARG A 163 -12.58 -11.13 -1.47
N ALA A 164 -11.54 -11.46 -0.68
CA ALA A 164 -11.64 -12.43 0.41
C ALA A 164 -12.65 -11.96 1.48
N PHE A 165 -12.65 -10.67 1.81
CA PHE A 165 -13.63 -10.06 2.71
C PHE A 165 -15.05 -10.14 2.14
N ALA A 166 -15.28 -9.68 0.92
CA ALA A 166 -16.59 -9.64 0.29
C ALA A 166 -17.22 -11.04 0.12
N THR A 167 -16.38 -12.07 -0.14
CA THR A 167 -16.83 -13.45 -0.33
C THR A 167 -16.80 -14.29 0.96
N ASN A 168 -16.41 -13.72 2.10
CA ASN A 168 -16.23 -14.43 3.38
C ASN A 168 -15.33 -15.69 3.21
N ASN A 169 -14.19 -15.54 2.57
CA ASN A 169 -13.31 -16.66 2.24
C ASN A 169 -12.02 -16.62 3.08
N ALA A 170 -12.01 -17.38 4.18
CA ALA A 170 -10.85 -17.48 5.07
C ALA A 170 -9.63 -18.11 4.41
N ALA A 171 -9.83 -19.11 3.53
CA ALA A 171 -8.73 -19.75 2.81
C ALA A 171 -8.03 -18.76 1.85
N ALA A 172 -8.81 -17.95 1.12
CA ALA A 172 -8.26 -16.89 0.27
C ALA A 172 -7.48 -15.86 1.10
N ALA A 173 -8.02 -15.45 2.27
CA ALA A 173 -7.33 -14.51 3.16
C ALA A 173 -5.98 -15.06 3.65
N ARG A 174 -5.89 -16.37 3.98
CA ARG A 174 -4.61 -17.00 4.35
C ARG A 174 -3.61 -17.05 3.22
N ASN A 175 -4.05 -17.36 2.00
CA ASN A 175 -3.16 -17.37 0.84
C ASN A 175 -2.57 -15.98 0.58
N ILE A 176 -3.40 -14.92 0.63
CA ILE A 176 -2.96 -13.54 0.44
C ILE A 176 -1.96 -13.14 1.54
N TRP A 177 -2.20 -13.52 2.78
CA TRP A 177 -1.27 -13.27 3.88
C TRP A 177 0.09 -13.93 3.65
N GLN A 178 0.15 -15.12 3.02
CA GLN A 178 1.40 -15.80 2.62
C GLN A 178 2.05 -15.14 1.40
N ASP A 179 1.26 -14.60 0.47
CA ASP A 179 1.74 -13.97 -0.75
C ASP A 179 2.33 -12.56 -0.51
N ASP A 180 2.19 -11.98 0.70
CA ASP A 180 2.78 -10.68 1.08
C ASP A 180 4.32 -10.68 0.95
N ASP A 181 4.97 -11.82 1.10
CA ASP A 181 6.39 -12.00 0.86
C ASP A 181 6.84 -11.47 -0.54
N VAL A 182 5.94 -11.44 -1.54
CA VAL A 182 6.23 -10.91 -2.88
C VAL A 182 6.44 -9.39 -2.84
N VAL A 183 5.61 -8.66 -2.09
CA VAL A 183 5.72 -7.22 -1.90
C VAL A 183 7.00 -6.88 -1.16
N ASP A 184 7.31 -7.61 -0.09
CA ASP A 184 8.51 -7.43 0.73
C ASP A 184 9.79 -7.67 -0.06
N VAL A 185 9.87 -8.78 -0.81
CA VAL A 185 11.03 -9.10 -1.65
C VAL A 185 11.26 -8.00 -2.69
N ARG A 186 10.19 -7.54 -3.36
CA ARG A 186 10.33 -6.47 -4.36
C ARG A 186 10.72 -5.15 -3.71
N TYR A 187 10.15 -4.80 -2.56
CA TYR A 187 10.57 -3.62 -1.79
C TYR A 187 12.06 -3.66 -1.44
N HIS A 188 12.56 -4.81 -0.96
CA HIS A 188 13.97 -4.97 -0.64
C HIS A 188 14.88 -4.82 -1.87
N MET A 189 14.46 -5.30 -3.04
CA MET A 189 15.18 -5.09 -4.31
C MET A 189 15.22 -3.61 -4.69
N VAL A 190 14.09 -2.92 -4.70
CA VAL A 190 14.01 -1.48 -4.99
C VAL A 190 14.87 -0.67 -4.04
N ARG A 191 14.81 -0.97 -2.75
CA ARG A 191 15.63 -0.33 -1.72
C ARG A 191 17.11 -0.55 -1.97
N HIS A 192 17.54 -1.78 -2.29
CA HIS A 192 18.93 -2.10 -2.62
C HIS A 192 19.43 -1.30 -3.83
N ASP A 193 18.65 -1.23 -4.88
CA ASP A 193 18.98 -0.51 -6.11
C ASP A 193 19.11 1.01 -5.86
N LEU A 194 18.18 1.58 -5.08
CA LEU A 194 18.24 2.98 -4.65
C LEU A 194 19.50 3.26 -3.84
N MET A 195 19.86 2.41 -2.87
CA MET A 195 21.08 2.56 -2.07
C MET A 195 22.34 2.45 -2.93
N THR A 196 22.35 1.53 -3.88
CA THR A 196 23.45 1.36 -4.82
C THR A 196 23.62 2.59 -5.71
N MET A 197 22.51 3.16 -6.19
CA MET A 197 22.53 4.38 -6.99
C MET A 197 23.01 5.58 -6.17
N MET A 198 22.55 5.76 -4.93
CA MET A 198 23.01 6.82 -4.03
C MET A 198 24.51 6.73 -3.76
N THR A 199 25.03 5.52 -3.54
CA THR A 199 26.48 5.29 -3.34
C THR A 199 27.28 5.61 -4.62
N GLY A 200 26.76 5.24 -5.80
CA GLY A 200 27.38 5.54 -7.08
C GLY A 200 27.44 7.06 -7.38
N ILE A 201 26.45 7.84 -6.95
CA ILE A 201 26.42 9.31 -7.10
C ILE A 201 27.59 9.95 -6.33
N HIS A 202 27.88 9.48 -5.11
CA HIS A 202 29.01 9.98 -4.32
C HIS A 202 30.38 9.71 -4.96
N ALA A 203 30.46 8.73 -5.86
CA ALA A 203 31.71 8.46 -6.61
C ALA A 203 31.97 9.44 -7.76
N ILE A 204 31.01 10.31 -8.11
CA ILE A 204 31.10 11.28 -9.20
C ILE A 204 31.19 12.70 -8.62
N PRO A 205 32.35 13.36 -8.56
CA PRO A 205 32.51 14.67 -7.93
C PRO A 205 31.57 15.77 -8.45
N ALA A 206 31.14 15.70 -9.70
CA ALA A 206 30.20 16.65 -10.30
C ALA A 206 28.76 16.49 -9.79
N LEU A 207 28.39 15.31 -9.27
CA LEU A 207 27.07 15.00 -8.76
C LEU A 207 27.01 14.99 -7.22
N GLU A 208 28.18 14.87 -6.56
CA GLU A 208 28.29 14.80 -5.09
C GLU A 208 27.70 16.03 -4.39
N GLN A 209 27.68 17.19 -5.06
CA GLN A 209 27.19 18.45 -4.53
C GLN A 209 25.71 18.73 -4.91
N ASP A 210 25.05 17.89 -5.69
CA ASP A 210 23.65 18.12 -6.04
C ASP A 210 22.70 17.46 -5.04
N GLU A 211 22.41 18.16 -3.94
CA GLU A 211 21.46 17.76 -2.90
C GLU A 211 20.09 17.37 -3.47
N ARG A 212 19.71 17.92 -4.64
CA ARG A 212 18.41 17.62 -5.27
C ARG A 212 18.32 16.19 -5.74
N ILE A 213 19.41 15.60 -6.21
CA ILE A 213 19.43 14.21 -6.65
C ILE A 213 19.22 13.28 -5.45
N LEU A 214 19.96 13.50 -4.37
CA LEU A 214 19.82 12.72 -3.14
C LEU A 214 18.42 12.86 -2.54
N GLN A 215 17.85 14.06 -2.57
CA GLN A 215 16.51 14.32 -2.10
C GLN A 215 15.46 13.57 -2.96
N ARG A 216 15.61 13.53 -4.29
CA ARG A 216 14.75 12.74 -5.17
C ARG A 216 14.85 11.24 -4.87
N MET A 217 16.07 10.70 -4.71
CA MET A 217 16.26 9.29 -4.37
C MET A 217 15.61 8.94 -3.03
N THR A 218 15.70 9.84 -2.05
CA THR A 218 15.02 9.70 -0.76
C THR A 218 13.49 9.67 -0.93
N TYR A 219 12.93 10.51 -1.79
CA TYR A 219 11.48 10.48 -2.06
C TYR A 219 11.04 9.18 -2.76
N TRP A 220 11.85 8.66 -3.69
CA TRP A 220 11.57 7.35 -4.30
C TRP A 220 11.60 6.23 -3.26
N LEU A 221 12.56 6.27 -2.32
CA LEU A 221 12.60 5.31 -1.22
C LEU A 221 11.35 5.40 -0.34
N TRP A 222 10.88 6.60 -0.04
CA TRP A 222 9.66 6.77 0.74
C TRP A 222 8.40 6.35 -0.02
N ILE A 223 8.34 6.52 -1.34
CA ILE A 223 7.26 5.99 -2.17
C ILE A 223 7.26 4.47 -2.09
N ALA A 224 8.41 3.82 -2.26
CA ALA A 224 8.52 2.37 -2.15
C ALA A 224 8.10 1.87 -0.75
N HIS A 225 8.50 2.56 0.32
CA HIS A 225 8.08 2.22 1.68
C HIS A 225 6.56 2.39 1.91
N ASN A 226 5.93 3.41 1.34
CA ASN A 226 4.47 3.53 1.40
C ASN A 226 3.77 2.36 0.71
N LEU A 227 4.34 1.82 -0.38
CA LEU A 227 3.79 0.67 -1.08
C LEU A 227 3.94 -0.64 -0.30
N GLU A 228 5.06 -0.85 0.36
CA GLU A 228 5.27 -2.00 1.27
C GLU A 228 4.25 -1.95 2.41
N ARG A 229 4.02 -0.79 3.04
CA ARG A 229 3.01 -0.65 4.10
C ARG A 229 1.57 -0.93 3.64
N VAL A 230 1.26 -0.82 2.36
CA VAL A 230 -0.03 -1.26 1.83
C VAL A 230 -0.18 -2.78 2.02
N GLY A 231 0.85 -3.57 1.74
CA GLY A 231 0.88 -5.01 2.01
C GLY A 231 0.65 -5.31 3.49
N ASP A 232 1.43 -4.70 4.40
CA ASP A 232 1.29 -4.86 5.84
C ASP A 232 -0.15 -4.63 6.35
N HIS A 233 -0.81 -3.57 5.89
CA HIS A 233 -2.19 -3.29 6.27
C HIS A 233 -3.16 -4.32 5.70
N CYS A 234 -2.91 -4.84 4.51
CA CYS A 234 -3.73 -5.90 3.91
C CYS A 234 -3.60 -7.21 4.69
N THR A 235 -2.40 -7.57 5.17
CA THR A 235 -2.21 -8.76 6.02
C THR A 235 -2.98 -8.63 7.34
N ASN A 236 -2.98 -7.46 7.98
CA ASN A 236 -3.80 -7.19 9.17
C ASN A 236 -5.31 -7.39 8.87
N VAL A 237 -5.79 -6.94 7.73
CA VAL A 237 -7.19 -7.17 7.32
C VAL A 237 -7.47 -8.65 7.11
N CYS A 238 -6.54 -9.40 6.48
CA CYS A 238 -6.67 -10.85 6.30
C CYS A 238 -6.80 -11.59 7.63
N GLU A 239 -6.01 -11.22 8.65
CA GLU A 239 -6.12 -11.77 10.01
C GLU A 239 -7.51 -11.53 10.60
N ARG A 240 -8.08 -10.34 10.40
CA ARG A 240 -9.44 -10.04 10.87
C ARG A 240 -10.51 -10.85 10.12
N ILE A 241 -10.34 -11.08 8.81
CA ILE A 241 -11.25 -11.93 8.03
C ILE A 241 -11.27 -13.35 8.61
N VAL A 242 -10.10 -13.95 8.85
CA VAL A 242 -9.99 -15.29 9.43
C VAL A 242 -10.60 -15.32 10.84
N PHE A 243 -10.31 -14.34 11.68
CA PHE A 243 -10.90 -14.24 13.02
C PHE A 243 -12.43 -14.14 13.00
N ILE A 244 -13.02 -13.35 12.10
CA ILE A 244 -14.47 -13.23 11.96
C ILE A 244 -15.09 -14.59 11.63
N LEU A 245 -14.48 -15.32 10.72
CA LEU A 245 -15.06 -16.55 10.16
C LEU A 245 -14.85 -17.75 11.08
N GLU A 246 -13.67 -17.91 11.64
CA GLU A 246 -13.26 -19.11 12.36
C GLU A 246 -13.12 -18.91 13.88
N GLY A 247 -12.93 -17.67 14.33
CA GLY A 247 -12.79 -17.34 15.76
C GLY A 247 -11.36 -17.44 16.27
N ASP A 248 -10.41 -17.82 15.44
CA ASP A 248 -8.98 -17.83 15.73
C ASP A 248 -8.28 -16.70 14.98
N ARG A 249 -7.29 -16.06 15.61
CA ARG A 249 -6.45 -15.03 14.99
C ARG A 249 -5.17 -15.60 14.40
N THR A 250 -4.81 -16.81 14.75
CA THR A 250 -3.56 -17.45 14.35
C THR A 250 -3.65 -17.88 12.89
N ILE A 251 -3.14 -17.04 11.97
CA ILE A 251 -3.04 -17.42 10.55
C ILE A 251 -1.88 -18.39 10.33
N ASN A 252 -0.75 -18.19 11.02
CA ASN A 252 0.41 -19.09 10.96
C ASN A 252 1.00 -19.30 12.35
N PRO A 253 0.80 -20.47 12.96
CA PRO A 253 1.38 -20.78 14.27
C PRO A 253 2.91 -20.89 14.27
N ALA A 254 3.57 -20.91 13.12
CA ALA A 254 5.02 -21.05 13.00
C ALA A 254 5.80 -19.71 13.07
N LYS A 255 5.14 -18.55 13.07
CA LYS A 255 5.79 -17.22 13.23
C LYS A 255 5.81 -16.72 14.69
N GLU A 256 5.35 -17.50 15.66
CA GLU A 256 5.36 -17.13 17.09
C GLU A 256 6.62 -17.64 17.85
N ILE A 257 7.79 -17.72 17.17
CA ILE A 257 9.07 -18.06 17.85
C ILE A 257 10.10 -16.97 17.57
#